data_a99dcf4ffbd36bceac0725ce4646c20e
#
_entry.id   a99dcf4ffbd36bceac0725ce4646c20e
#
_cell.length_a   1.000
_cell.length_b   1.000
_cell.length_c   1.000
_cell.angle_alpha   90.00
_cell.angle_beta   90.00
_cell.angle_gamma   90.00
#
_symmetry.space_group_name_H-M   'P 1'
#
loop_
_entity.id
_entity.type
_entity.pdbx_description
1 polymer ?
#
loop_
_entity_poly.entity_id
_entity_poly.type
_entity_poly.pdbx_seq_one_letter_code
_entity_poly.pdbx_strand_id
1 'polypeptide(L)'
;MKVIIVGSTHAGTNAALQILRDHPETDVTIYERHDNVSFLSCGISLFLDGQVKHLEDMFYSSPEQLEAAGAKVLTRRNVIKIDSAEKTVDVVNMENGDVSTDTYDKLIMATGSTVTVPPIFGIDEDKVMLCKNYEQAVAINEAAKGNKRIAIIGAGYIGTELAESYARTGHDVQLFQSRDIILNHYVDKSLSDRIVDMLKKQGVQVSLNHRVTSFTGNDNGELVIETNDGDYVADLAVVCTGFVPNTELLRGQVEMDRHGAIIINDYVQTSNPDIFACGDASVVNFNPTGKPAYTSLATNAVRQGMLAGINVFGNIQRYMGTQATSAMNIFGHTLASTGLTIDHAKEAGMDADQVTFEGTWRPTYMPTTDDLTINLVYNRQNRRILGAQLFSEHEVAQSANAISIAIQNRNTIDDLAFVDMLFNPNFDDPFNYLNLVAQQAVEKEVKRGNNHPRLTAGIDPDSEATETD
;
A
#
# COMPACT_ATOMS: atom_id res chain seq x y z
N MET A 1 -26.42 -17.77 -11.50
CA MET A 1 -26.14 -16.88 -10.34
C MET A 1 -25.74 -15.54 -10.90
N LYS A 2 -26.28 -14.45 -10.37
CA LYS A 2 -25.93 -13.10 -10.76
C LYS A 2 -25.01 -12.47 -9.72
N VAL A 3 -23.84 -12.04 -10.17
CA VAL A 3 -22.85 -11.35 -9.32
C VAL A 3 -22.71 -9.91 -9.79
N ILE A 4 -22.94 -8.97 -8.89
CA ILE A 4 -22.63 -7.55 -9.13
C ILE A 4 -21.30 -7.22 -8.47
N ILE A 5 -20.44 -6.52 -9.23
CA ILE A 5 -19.16 -5.98 -8.76
C ILE A 5 -19.23 -4.46 -8.82
N VAL A 6 -18.95 -3.78 -7.71
CA VAL A 6 -18.94 -2.32 -7.64
C VAL A 6 -17.51 -1.84 -7.60
N GLY A 7 -17.06 -1.20 -8.69
CA GLY A 7 -15.68 -0.76 -8.92
C GLY A 7 -14.84 -1.77 -9.68
N SER A 8 -13.98 -1.29 -10.56
CA SER A 8 -13.19 -2.11 -11.50
C SER A 8 -11.72 -1.69 -11.63
N THR A 9 -11.11 -1.24 -10.54
CA THR A 9 -9.66 -1.06 -10.52
C THR A 9 -8.99 -2.42 -10.29
N HIS A 10 -8.18 -2.60 -9.25
CA HIS A 10 -7.42 -3.84 -9.03
C HIS A 10 -8.32 -4.99 -8.57
N ALA A 11 -9.09 -4.79 -7.53
CA ALA A 11 -9.85 -5.87 -6.91
C ALA A 11 -11.03 -6.33 -7.79
N GLY A 12 -11.82 -5.39 -8.30
CA GLY A 12 -13.00 -5.72 -9.11
C GLY A 12 -12.65 -6.38 -10.43
N THR A 13 -11.63 -5.89 -11.15
CA THR A 13 -11.13 -6.51 -12.38
C THR A 13 -10.69 -7.95 -12.13
N ASN A 14 -9.89 -8.20 -11.09
CA ASN A 14 -9.40 -9.53 -10.78
C ASN A 14 -10.51 -10.47 -10.25
N ALA A 15 -11.51 -9.95 -9.55
CA ALA A 15 -12.68 -10.71 -9.14
C ALA A 15 -13.49 -11.18 -10.35
N ALA A 16 -13.78 -10.29 -11.29
CA ALA A 16 -14.52 -10.62 -12.52
C ALA A 16 -13.81 -11.67 -13.36
N LEU A 17 -12.51 -11.46 -13.63
CA LEU A 17 -11.70 -12.41 -14.41
C LEU A 17 -11.60 -13.78 -13.73
N GLN A 18 -11.51 -13.82 -12.41
CA GLN A 18 -11.45 -15.05 -11.64
C GLN A 18 -12.79 -15.83 -11.74
N ILE A 19 -13.94 -15.14 -11.54
CA ILE A 19 -15.26 -15.74 -11.67
C ILE A 19 -15.45 -16.34 -13.05
N LEU A 20 -15.19 -15.55 -14.10
CA LEU A 20 -15.46 -15.94 -15.48
C LEU A 20 -14.50 -17.02 -15.99
N ARG A 21 -13.29 -17.09 -15.45
CA ARG A 21 -12.36 -18.18 -15.74
C ARG A 21 -12.84 -19.51 -15.19
N ASP A 22 -13.34 -19.53 -13.95
CA ASP A 22 -13.69 -20.76 -13.24
C ASP A 22 -15.17 -21.13 -13.46
N HIS A 23 -16.06 -20.13 -13.71
CA HIS A 23 -17.50 -20.25 -13.87
C HIS A 23 -18.02 -19.34 -14.99
N PRO A 24 -17.72 -19.65 -16.28
CA PRO A 24 -18.07 -18.79 -17.42
C PRO A 24 -19.56 -18.61 -17.66
N GLU A 25 -20.41 -19.44 -17.03
CA GLU A 25 -21.87 -19.34 -17.06
C GLU A 25 -22.46 -18.31 -16.10
N THR A 26 -21.61 -17.67 -15.25
CA THR A 26 -22.07 -16.71 -14.26
C THR A 26 -22.41 -15.37 -14.90
N ASP A 27 -23.57 -14.81 -14.56
CA ASP A 27 -23.96 -13.45 -14.97
C ASP A 27 -23.21 -12.43 -14.11
N VAL A 28 -22.11 -11.89 -14.65
CA VAL A 28 -21.25 -10.90 -13.98
C VAL A 28 -21.51 -9.52 -14.54
N THR A 29 -22.00 -8.62 -13.71
CA THR A 29 -22.18 -7.19 -14.04
C THR A 29 -21.24 -6.33 -13.22
N ILE A 30 -20.46 -5.48 -13.88
CA ILE A 30 -19.52 -4.53 -13.26
C ILE A 30 -20.10 -3.12 -13.40
N TYR A 31 -20.25 -2.41 -12.29
CA TYR A 31 -20.58 -1.00 -12.27
C TYR A 31 -19.33 -0.19 -11.91
N GLU A 32 -18.90 0.68 -12.83
CA GLU A 32 -17.76 1.58 -12.66
C GLU A 32 -18.19 3.03 -12.89
N ARG A 33 -17.89 3.90 -11.94
CA ARG A 33 -18.26 5.33 -12.05
C ARG A 33 -17.40 6.13 -13.03
N HIS A 34 -16.14 5.69 -13.22
CA HIS A 34 -15.23 6.28 -14.21
C HIS A 34 -15.51 5.71 -15.62
N ASP A 35 -14.88 6.26 -16.62
CA ASP A 35 -14.94 5.75 -18.01
C ASP A 35 -13.84 4.72 -18.30
N ASN A 36 -13.07 4.36 -17.32
CA ASN A 36 -11.90 3.49 -17.42
C ASN A 36 -11.90 2.42 -16.32
N VAL A 37 -11.13 1.36 -16.54
CA VAL A 37 -10.92 0.25 -15.60
C VAL A 37 -9.42 0.02 -15.41
N SER A 38 -9.02 -0.66 -14.33
CA SER A 38 -7.68 -1.21 -14.12
C SER A 38 -6.50 -0.23 -14.09
N PHE A 39 -6.71 1.06 -13.85
CA PHE A 39 -5.64 2.06 -13.80
C PHE A 39 -4.64 1.79 -12.67
N LEU A 40 -3.33 1.76 -13.02
CA LEU A 40 -2.21 1.57 -12.09
C LEU A 40 -1.79 2.92 -11.48
N SER A 41 -2.49 3.38 -10.45
CA SER A 41 -2.20 4.65 -9.78
C SER A 41 -0.79 4.72 -9.16
N CYS A 42 -0.17 3.57 -8.86
CA CYS A 42 1.22 3.52 -8.36
C CYS A 42 2.27 3.99 -9.39
N GLY A 43 1.92 4.11 -10.67
CA GLY A 43 2.84 4.56 -11.72
C GLY A 43 2.68 6.06 -12.05
N ILE A 44 1.81 6.81 -11.37
CA ILE A 44 1.62 8.24 -11.66
C ILE A 44 2.95 9.00 -11.57
N SER A 45 3.75 8.73 -10.55
CA SER A 45 5.08 9.34 -10.38
C SER A 45 6.01 9.05 -11.56
N LEU A 46 5.98 7.81 -12.09
CA LEU A 46 6.80 7.39 -13.24
C LEU A 46 6.37 8.06 -14.56
N PHE A 47 5.08 8.39 -14.68
CA PHE A 47 4.59 9.17 -15.80
C PHE A 47 5.02 10.64 -15.69
N LEU A 48 4.92 11.22 -14.50
CA LEU A 48 5.26 12.63 -14.27
C LEU A 48 6.75 12.92 -14.47
N ASP A 49 7.63 11.98 -14.21
CA ASP A 49 9.09 12.12 -14.45
C ASP A 49 9.53 11.62 -15.85
N GLY A 50 8.59 11.15 -16.66
CA GLY A 50 8.82 10.74 -18.05
C GLY A 50 9.41 9.34 -18.25
N GLN A 51 9.49 8.51 -17.21
CA GLN A 51 9.86 7.10 -17.33
C GLN A 51 8.78 6.31 -18.09
N VAL A 52 7.51 6.58 -17.81
CA VAL A 52 6.37 6.12 -18.60
C VAL A 52 5.96 7.23 -19.55
N LYS A 53 5.86 6.95 -20.84
CA LYS A 53 5.61 7.97 -21.88
C LYS A 53 4.15 8.33 -22.01
N HIS A 54 3.27 7.35 -21.88
CA HIS A 54 1.83 7.52 -22.05
C HIS A 54 1.12 7.01 -20.83
N LEU A 55 0.26 7.83 -20.25
CA LEU A 55 -0.50 7.47 -19.05
C LEU A 55 -1.42 6.26 -19.30
N GLU A 56 -1.86 6.08 -20.55
CA GLU A 56 -2.68 4.99 -21.03
C GLU A 56 -1.97 3.62 -20.97
N ASP A 57 -0.64 3.60 -21.01
CA ASP A 57 0.16 2.35 -20.86
C ASP A 57 -0.01 1.73 -19.45
N MET A 58 -0.61 2.50 -18.51
CA MET A 58 -0.83 2.06 -17.13
C MET A 58 -2.18 1.38 -16.91
N PHE A 59 -2.96 1.15 -17.95
CA PHE A 59 -4.12 0.27 -17.91
C PHE A 59 -3.71 -1.16 -18.25
N TYR A 60 -3.88 -2.10 -17.32
CA TYR A 60 -3.53 -3.51 -17.55
C TYR A 60 -4.73 -4.37 -18.01
N SER A 61 -5.91 -3.77 -18.12
CA SER A 61 -7.13 -4.34 -18.69
C SER A 61 -7.98 -3.23 -19.29
N SER A 62 -8.99 -3.62 -20.08
CA SER A 62 -9.96 -2.68 -20.66
C SER A 62 -11.39 -3.21 -20.51
N PRO A 63 -12.43 -2.34 -20.68
CA PRO A 63 -13.82 -2.79 -20.73
C PRO A 63 -14.02 -3.92 -21.74
N GLU A 64 -13.45 -3.80 -22.94
CA GLU A 64 -13.59 -4.77 -24.03
C GLU A 64 -12.95 -6.13 -23.68
N GLN A 65 -11.83 -6.13 -22.94
CA GLN A 65 -11.20 -7.37 -22.48
C GLN A 65 -12.07 -8.09 -21.42
N LEU A 66 -12.67 -7.34 -20.51
CA LEU A 66 -13.60 -7.90 -19.52
C LEU A 66 -14.88 -8.40 -20.17
N GLU A 67 -15.41 -7.70 -21.19
CA GLU A 67 -16.56 -8.11 -21.97
C GLU A 67 -16.25 -9.36 -22.80
N ALA A 68 -15.07 -9.43 -23.40
CA ALA A 68 -14.62 -10.63 -24.12
C ALA A 68 -14.47 -11.85 -23.20
N ALA A 69 -14.19 -11.64 -21.91
CA ALA A 69 -14.20 -12.69 -20.89
C ALA A 69 -15.61 -13.09 -20.44
N GLY A 70 -16.65 -12.33 -20.78
CA GLY A 70 -18.06 -12.61 -20.47
C GLY A 70 -18.72 -11.69 -19.45
N ALA A 71 -18.03 -10.64 -18.96
CA ALA A 71 -18.64 -9.66 -18.07
C ALA A 71 -19.52 -8.66 -18.84
N LYS A 72 -20.53 -8.13 -18.20
CA LYS A 72 -21.21 -6.90 -18.61
C LYS A 72 -20.56 -5.74 -17.89
N VAL A 73 -19.83 -4.89 -18.64
CA VAL A 73 -19.11 -3.76 -18.07
C VAL A 73 -19.87 -2.47 -18.33
N LEU A 74 -20.23 -1.78 -17.27
CA LEU A 74 -21.01 -0.55 -17.31
C LEU A 74 -20.20 0.60 -16.69
N THR A 75 -19.41 1.27 -17.51
CA THR A 75 -18.68 2.50 -17.13
C THR A 75 -19.61 3.69 -17.05
N ARG A 76 -19.19 4.78 -16.38
CA ARG A 76 -20.00 5.97 -16.09
C ARG A 76 -21.33 5.62 -15.41
N ARG A 77 -21.31 4.60 -14.56
CA ARG A 77 -22.45 4.09 -13.79
C ARG A 77 -22.08 4.09 -12.30
N ASN A 78 -22.64 5.05 -11.60
CA ASN A 78 -22.37 5.23 -10.18
C ASN A 78 -23.43 4.54 -9.33
N VAL A 79 -23.05 3.54 -8.55
CA VAL A 79 -23.92 2.93 -7.54
C VAL A 79 -24.07 3.95 -6.41
N ILE A 80 -25.31 4.34 -6.11
CA ILE A 80 -25.65 5.37 -5.14
C ILE A 80 -26.34 4.82 -3.90
N LYS A 81 -26.85 3.59 -3.97
CA LYS A 81 -27.49 2.91 -2.84
C LYS A 81 -27.33 1.40 -2.99
N ILE A 82 -27.16 0.73 -1.88
CA ILE A 82 -27.24 -0.73 -1.75
C ILE A 82 -28.27 -1.03 -0.65
N ASP A 83 -29.18 -1.95 -0.94
CA ASP A 83 -30.10 -2.52 0.04
C ASP A 83 -29.77 -4.01 0.18
N SER A 84 -29.09 -4.36 1.27
CA SER A 84 -28.58 -5.71 1.50
C SER A 84 -29.69 -6.71 1.88
N ALA A 85 -30.84 -6.22 2.38
CA ALA A 85 -31.97 -7.07 2.72
C ALA A 85 -32.77 -7.46 1.47
N GLU A 86 -33.00 -6.50 0.58
CA GLU A 86 -33.71 -6.72 -0.69
C GLU A 86 -32.77 -7.20 -1.83
N LYS A 87 -31.46 -7.22 -1.59
CA LYS A 87 -30.41 -7.56 -2.58
C LYS A 87 -30.50 -6.71 -3.85
N THR A 88 -30.61 -5.40 -3.69
CA THR A 88 -30.69 -4.44 -4.79
C THR A 88 -29.59 -3.40 -4.73
N VAL A 89 -29.26 -2.86 -5.91
CA VAL A 89 -28.41 -1.69 -6.07
C VAL A 89 -29.13 -0.63 -6.91
N ASP A 90 -29.11 0.63 -6.49
CA ASP A 90 -29.57 1.76 -7.30
C ASP A 90 -28.35 2.40 -7.98
N VAL A 91 -28.47 2.59 -9.28
CA VAL A 91 -27.36 3.00 -10.16
C VAL A 91 -27.76 4.23 -10.94
N VAL A 92 -26.95 5.29 -10.88
CA VAL A 92 -27.10 6.48 -11.73
C VAL A 92 -26.27 6.33 -12.99
N ASN A 93 -26.91 6.52 -14.13
CA ASN A 93 -26.20 6.78 -15.38
C ASN A 93 -25.68 8.22 -15.37
N MET A 94 -24.37 8.39 -15.28
CA MET A 94 -23.74 9.71 -15.15
C MET A 94 -23.78 10.54 -16.45
N GLU A 95 -24.21 9.95 -17.57
CA GLU A 95 -24.33 10.67 -18.85
C GLU A 95 -25.66 11.42 -18.98
N ASN A 96 -26.73 10.87 -18.41
CA ASN A 96 -28.08 11.43 -18.57
C ASN A 96 -28.83 11.64 -17.24
N GLY A 97 -28.27 11.17 -16.13
CA GLY A 97 -28.86 11.28 -14.79
C GLY A 97 -29.95 10.25 -14.48
N ASP A 98 -30.26 9.31 -15.37
CA ASP A 98 -31.25 8.28 -15.14
C ASP A 98 -30.85 7.35 -14.00
N VAL A 99 -31.80 7.01 -13.13
CA VAL A 99 -31.61 6.06 -12.03
C VAL A 99 -32.30 4.74 -12.39
N SER A 100 -31.61 3.64 -12.20
CA SER A 100 -32.14 2.29 -12.36
C SER A 100 -31.80 1.42 -11.16
N THR A 101 -32.67 0.44 -10.87
CA THR A 101 -32.43 -0.54 -9.82
C THR A 101 -32.08 -1.88 -10.45
N ASP A 102 -31.05 -2.55 -9.95
CA ASP A 102 -30.66 -3.90 -10.34
C ASP A 102 -30.59 -4.83 -9.13
N THR A 103 -30.71 -6.15 -9.35
CA THR A 103 -30.72 -7.17 -8.31
C THR A 103 -29.49 -8.07 -8.41
N TYR A 104 -29.08 -8.68 -7.29
CA TYR A 104 -27.95 -9.61 -7.26
C TYR A 104 -28.25 -10.86 -6.40
N ASP A 105 -27.57 -11.95 -6.70
CA ASP A 105 -27.45 -13.09 -5.79
C ASP A 105 -26.26 -12.86 -4.83
N LYS A 106 -25.15 -12.37 -5.36
CA LYS A 106 -23.93 -12.00 -4.61
C LYS A 106 -23.41 -10.64 -5.06
N LEU A 107 -22.84 -9.89 -4.10
CA LEU A 107 -22.28 -8.58 -4.30
C LEU A 107 -20.80 -8.55 -3.89
N ILE A 108 -19.94 -7.97 -4.73
CA ILE A 108 -18.52 -7.72 -4.42
C ILE A 108 -18.29 -6.22 -4.35
N MET A 109 -17.99 -5.71 -3.14
CA MET A 109 -17.59 -4.33 -2.90
C MET A 109 -16.09 -4.17 -3.20
N ALA A 110 -15.78 -3.60 -4.35
CA ALA A 110 -14.43 -3.29 -4.82
C ALA A 110 -14.23 -1.79 -5.05
N THR A 111 -14.93 -0.97 -4.28
CA THR A 111 -15.01 0.49 -4.41
C THR A 111 -13.73 1.23 -4.03
N GLY A 112 -12.76 0.53 -3.44
CA GLY A 112 -11.45 1.07 -3.12
C GLY A 112 -11.50 2.17 -2.05
N SER A 113 -10.72 3.22 -2.27
CA SER A 113 -10.58 4.36 -1.35
C SER A 113 -10.47 5.68 -2.12
N THR A 114 -10.67 6.79 -1.41
CA THR A 114 -10.40 8.16 -1.90
C THR A 114 -9.26 8.78 -1.11
N VAL A 115 -8.64 9.82 -1.67
CA VAL A 115 -7.66 10.63 -0.94
C VAL A 115 -8.34 11.23 0.29
N THR A 116 -7.68 11.14 1.43
CA THR A 116 -8.10 11.86 2.64
C THR A 116 -7.98 13.35 2.37
N VAL A 117 -9.11 14.05 2.41
CA VAL A 117 -9.14 15.51 2.32
C VAL A 117 -9.21 16.05 3.76
N PRO A 118 -8.09 16.58 4.30
CA PRO A 118 -8.12 17.13 5.64
C PRO A 118 -8.96 18.41 5.68
N PRO A 119 -9.55 18.78 6.82
CA PRO A 119 -10.33 20.00 6.97
C PRO A 119 -9.41 21.25 7.03
N ILE A 120 -8.75 21.54 5.92
CA ILE A 120 -7.88 22.70 5.73
C ILE A 120 -8.69 23.77 5.01
N PHE A 121 -8.63 25.01 5.48
CA PHE A 121 -9.29 26.13 4.79
C PHE A 121 -8.69 26.30 3.39
N GLY A 122 -9.53 26.50 2.38
CA GLY A 122 -9.10 26.65 0.98
C GLY A 122 -8.60 25.37 0.32
N ILE A 123 -8.93 24.19 0.86
CA ILE A 123 -8.58 22.89 0.26
C ILE A 123 -9.22 22.67 -1.13
N ASP A 124 -10.26 23.45 -1.45
CA ASP A 124 -11.00 23.48 -2.70
C ASP A 124 -10.54 24.57 -3.68
N GLU A 125 -9.44 25.27 -3.38
CA GLU A 125 -8.81 26.19 -4.32
C GLU A 125 -8.40 25.46 -5.62
N ASP A 126 -8.57 26.10 -6.77
CA ASP A 126 -8.28 25.51 -8.09
C ASP A 126 -6.84 24.98 -8.26
N LYS A 127 -5.90 25.50 -7.46
CA LYS A 127 -4.49 25.12 -7.44
C LYS A 127 -4.15 24.05 -6.42
N VAL A 128 -5.14 23.53 -5.71
CA VAL A 128 -4.97 22.43 -4.76
C VAL A 128 -5.53 21.15 -5.36
N MET A 129 -4.68 20.19 -5.63
CA MET A 129 -5.03 18.98 -6.37
C MET A 129 -4.85 17.72 -5.54
N LEU A 130 -5.56 16.67 -5.93
CA LEU A 130 -5.45 15.32 -5.36
C LEU A 130 -4.71 14.41 -6.35
N CYS A 131 -4.12 13.31 -5.83
CA CYS A 131 -3.40 12.35 -6.66
C CYS A 131 -3.81 10.92 -6.29
N LYS A 132 -4.62 10.26 -7.15
CA LYS A 132 -4.98 8.85 -6.97
C LYS A 132 -5.48 8.14 -8.24
N ASN A 133 -6.28 8.80 -9.07
CA ASN A 133 -6.92 8.20 -10.25
C ASN A 133 -6.38 8.79 -11.55
N TYR A 134 -6.86 8.25 -12.68
CA TYR A 134 -6.42 8.67 -14.01
C TYR A 134 -6.72 10.16 -14.28
N GLU A 135 -7.93 10.62 -13.98
CA GLU A 135 -8.34 12.01 -14.21
C GLU A 135 -7.50 12.99 -13.39
N GLN A 136 -7.20 12.64 -12.14
CA GLN A 136 -6.32 13.43 -11.28
C GLN A 136 -4.87 13.43 -11.79
N ALA A 137 -4.37 12.30 -12.29
CA ALA A 137 -3.05 12.23 -12.90
C ALA A 137 -2.92 13.13 -14.14
N VAL A 138 -3.94 13.13 -15.00
CA VAL A 138 -4.01 14.06 -16.14
C VAL A 138 -4.01 15.50 -15.66
N ALA A 139 -4.85 15.82 -14.68
CA ALA A 139 -4.99 17.19 -14.17
C ALA A 139 -3.70 17.74 -13.56
N ILE A 140 -3.02 16.96 -12.68
CA ILE A 140 -1.76 17.41 -12.07
C ILE A 140 -0.63 17.53 -13.09
N ASN A 141 -0.59 16.65 -14.11
CA ASN A 141 0.40 16.73 -15.17
C ASN A 141 0.22 17.99 -16.03
N GLU A 142 -1.03 18.31 -16.41
CA GLU A 142 -1.30 19.52 -17.16
C GLU A 142 -1.02 20.79 -16.34
N ALA A 143 -1.44 20.81 -15.07
CA ALA A 143 -1.17 21.93 -14.18
C ALA A 143 0.33 22.16 -13.95
N ALA A 144 1.13 21.10 -13.82
CA ALA A 144 2.57 21.23 -13.58
C ALA A 144 3.31 21.90 -14.76
N LYS A 145 2.86 21.76 -16.02
CA LYS A 145 3.52 22.32 -17.20
C LYS A 145 3.70 23.85 -17.16
N GLY A 146 2.84 24.56 -16.46
CA GLY A 146 2.88 26.03 -16.37
C GLY A 146 3.40 26.54 -15.02
N ASN A 147 3.66 25.68 -14.08
CA ASN A 147 3.95 26.01 -12.69
C ASN A 147 5.34 25.53 -12.28
N LYS A 148 6.12 26.43 -11.66
CA LYS A 148 7.48 26.12 -11.29
C LYS A 148 7.61 25.59 -9.86
N ARG A 149 6.89 26.21 -8.92
CA ARG A 149 6.95 25.90 -7.49
C ARG A 149 5.81 24.95 -7.14
N ILE A 150 6.14 23.74 -6.75
CA ILE A 150 5.17 22.70 -6.40
C ILE A 150 5.28 22.34 -4.93
N ALA A 151 4.17 22.50 -4.22
CA ALA A 151 4.04 22.08 -2.83
C ALA A 151 3.39 20.69 -2.75
N ILE A 152 3.99 19.79 -1.96
CA ILE A 152 3.45 18.46 -1.72
C ILE A 152 3.10 18.34 -0.24
N ILE A 153 1.85 17.98 0.07
CA ILE A 153 1.33 17.94 1.42
C ILE A 153 1.19 16.47 1.87
N GLY A 154 2.12 16.05 2.73
CA GLY A 154 2.21 14.67 3.21
C GLY A 154 3.35 13.89 2.58
N ALA A 155 4.25 13.37 3.41
CA ALA A 155 5.45 12.64 3.02
C ALA A 155 5.33 11.13 3.28
N GLY A 156 4.23 10.52 2.85
CA GLY A 156 4.09 9.09 2.63
C GLY A 156 4.71 8.66 1.29
N TYR A 157 4.49 7.42 0.83
CA TYR A 157 5.02 6.94 -0.46
C TYR A 157 4.70 7.91 -1.60
N ILE A 158 3.42 8.18 -1.83
CA ILE A 158 2.98 9.03 -2.95
C ILE A 158 3.64 10.40 -2.90
N GLY A 159 3.60 11.08 -1.75
CA GLY A 159 4.18 12.42 -1.64
C GLY A 159 5.70 12.42 -1.82
N THR A 160 6.40 11.39 -1.36
CA THR A 160 7.85 11.27 -1.52
C THR A 160 8.23 10.97 -2.99
N GLU A 161 7.50 10.08 -3.68
CA GLU A 161 7.68 9.80 -5.10
C GLU A 161 7.36 11.00 -5.98
N LEU A 162 6.29 11.74 -5.68
CA LEU A 162 5.96 12.97 -6.40
C LEU A 162 7.02 14.06 -6.20
N ALA A 163 7.60 14.16 -4.98
CA ALA A 163 8.66 15.10 -4.71
C ALA A 163 9.91 14.80 -5.55
N GLU A 164 10.28 13.53 -5.70
CA GLU A 164 11.34 13.10 -6.61
C GLU A 164 11.00 13.45 -8.07
N SER A 165 9.81 13.04 -8.54
CA SER A 165 9.42 13.21 -9.94
C SER A 165 9.44 14.67 -10.36
N TYR A 166 8.90 15.56 -9.55
CA TYR A 166 8.93 16.99 -9.83
C TYR A 166 10.33 17.61 -9.71
N ALA A 167 11.15 17.18 -8.75
CA ALA A 167 12.53 17.63 -8.67
C ALA A 167 13.36 17.21 -9.90
N ARG A 168 13.17 15.96 -10.37
CA ARG A 168 13.84 15.44 -11.60
C ARG A 168 13.42 16.16 -12.86
N THR A 169 12.19 16.69 -12.91
CA THR A 169 11.68 17.47 -14.04
C THR A 169 11.93 18.99 -13.91
N GLY A 170 12.72 19.41 -12.91
CA GLY A 170 13.25 20.77 -12.78
C GLY A 170 12.32 21.77 -12.08
N HIS A 171 11.35 21.27 -11.32
CA HIS A 171 10.48 22.09 -10.47
C HIS A 171 11.18 22.40 -9.13
N ASP A 172 10.81 23.53 -8.54
CA ASP A 172 11.17 23.90 -7.17
C ASP A 172 10.17 23.23 -6.22
N VAL A 173 10.60 22.18 -5.52
CA VAL A 173 9.70 21.32 -4.74
C VAL A 173 9.81 21.62 -3.26
N GLN A 174 8.65 21.84 -2.62
CA GLN A 174 8.48 21.93 -1.17
C GLN A 174 7.63 20.75 -0.67
N LEU A 175 8.22 19.88 0.15
CA LEU A 175 7.55 18.74 0.77
C LEU A 175 7.22 19.06 2.24
N PHE A 176 5.93 19.07 2.59
CA PHE A 176 5.44 19.32 3.94
C PHE A 176 5.07 18.02 4.64
N GLN A 177 5.53 17.87 5.88
CA GLN A 177 5.15 16.76 6.75
C GLN A 177 4.82 17.27 8.15
N SER A 178 3.65 16.88 8.65
CA SER A 178 3.18 17.32 9.98
C SER A 178 3.90 16.65 11.16
N ARG A 179 4.72 15.63 10.91
CA ARG A 179 5.53 14.90 11.89
C ARG A 179 7.02 15.16 11.65
N ASP A 180 7.85 14.73 12.57
CA ASP A 180 9.32 14.78 12.47
C ASP A 180 9.94 13.64 11.65
N ILE A 181 9.10 12.83 11.01
CA ILE A 181 9.47 11.62 10.25
C ILE A 181 8.66 11.53 8.96
N ILE A 182 9.33 11.24 7.83
CA ILE A 182 8.68 10.87 6.57
C ILE A 182 8.57 9.35 6.47
N LEU A 183 7.68 8.84 5.63
CA LEU A 183 7.48 7.40 5.40
C LEU A 183 7.26 6.59 6.69
N ASN A 184 6.69 7.19 7.72
CA ASN A 184 6.58 6.67 9.08
C ASN A 184 5.89 5.30 9.21
N HIS A 185 5.08 4.89 8.23
CA HIS A 185 4.47 3.57 8.19
C HIS A 185 5.39 2.48 7.65
N TYR A 186 6.52 2.87 7.08
CA TYR A 186 7.38 1.98 6.28
C TYR A 186 8.80 1.89 6.80
N VAL A 187 9.31 2.94 7.42
CA VAL A 187 10.69 3.00 7.90
C VAL A 187 10.80 3.58 9.30
N ASP A 188 11.89 3.22 9.98
CA ASP A 188 12.28 3.80 11.25
C ASP A 188 12.94 5.18 11.04
N LYS A 189 13.01 5.95 12.12
CA LYS A 189 13.55 7.32 12.11
C LYS A 189 14.94 7.43 11.47
N SER A 190 15.83 6.46 11.71
CA SER A 190 17.19 6.47 11.16
C SER A 190 17.22 6.41 9.63
N LEU A 191 16.40 5.57 8.99
CA LEU A 191 16.27 5.53 7.54
C LEU A 191 15.50 6.74 7.00
N SER A 192 14.46 7.17 7.71
CA SER A 192 13.75 8.40 7.35
C SER A 192 14.69 9.60 7.25
N ASP A 193 15.57 9.78 8.22
CA ASP A 193 16.54 10.90 8.25
C ASP A 193 17.51 10.82 7.06
N ARG A 194 18.02 9.63 6.72
CA ARG A 194 18.88 9.42 5.53
C ARG A 194 18.13 9.80 4.24
N ILE A 195 16.86 9.44 4.11
CA ILE A 195 16.04 9.78 2.94
C ILE A 195 15.79 11.30 2.88
N VAL A 196 15.50 11.94 4.01
CA VAL A 196 15.37 13.41 4.10
C VAL A 196 16.64 14.11 3.64
N ASP A 197 17.81 13.67 4.10
CA ASP A 197 19.10 14.23 3.68
C ASP A 197 19.36 14.05 2.19
N MET A 198 18.97 12.89 1.63
CA MET A 198 19.07 12.62 0.21
C MET A 198 18.14 13.53 -0.60
N LEU A 199 16.88 13.67 -0.21
CA LEU A 199 15.92 14.59 -0.84
C LEU A 199 16.45 16.03 -0.86
N LYS A 200 16.99 16.51 0.27
CA LYS A 200 17.59 17.85 0.38
C LYS A 200 18.79 18.03 -0.54
N LYS A 201 19.68 17.02 -0.65
CA LYS A 201 20.81 17.03 -1.56
C LYS A 201 20.38 17.11 -3.02
N GLN A 202 19.22 16.59 -3.35
CA GLN A 202 18.61 16.64 -4.68
C GLN A 202 17.77 17.89 -4.94
N GLY A 203 17.78 18.85 -4.02
CA GLY A 203 17.12 20.14 -4.17
C GLY A 203 15.67 20.20 -3.67
N VAL A 204 15.13 19.12 -3.11
CA VAL A 204 13.81 19.13 -2.48
C VAL A 204 13.89 19.84 -1.13
N GLN A 205 13.05 20.85 -0.93
CA GLN A 205 12.90 21.48 0.38
C GLN A 205 11.97 20.63 1.24
N VAL A 206 12.45 20.11 2.38
CA VAL A 206 11.66 19.25 3.27
C VAL A 206 11.41 19.96 4.59
N SER A 207 10.12 20.22 4.86
CA SER A 207 9.62 20.87 6.09
C SER A 207 8.95 19.82 6.98
N LEU A 208 9.69 19.33 7.97
CA LEU A 208 9.18 18.42 9.01
C LEU A 208 8.52 19.23 10.13
N ASN A 209 7.54 18.63 10.82
CA ASN A 209 6.73 19.29 11.86
C ASN A 209 5.92 20.49 11.35
N HIS A 210 5.74 20.59 10.03
CA HIS A 210 4.94 21.64 9.40
C HIS A 210 3.57 21.09 9.05
N ARG A 211 2.57 21.54 9.80
CA ARG A 211 1.16 21.23 9.55
C ARG A 211 0.55 22.36 8.73
N VAL A 212 0.14 22.08 7.51
CA VAL A 212 -0.62 23.02 6.68
C VAL A 212 -1.99 23.26 7.31
N THR A 213 -2.38 24.52 7.42
CA THR A 213 -3.63 24.99 8.06
C THR A 213 -4.57 25.71 7.10
N SER A 214 -4.03 26.34 6.05
CA SER A 214 -4.86 26.98 5.01
C SER A 214 -4.14 27.07 3.66
N PHE A 215 -4.96 27.24 2.63
CA PHE A 215 -4.56 27.63 1.29
C PHE A 215 -5.34 28.88 0.90
N THR A 216 -4.65 29.91 0.36
CA THR A 216 -5.30 31.13 -0.12
C THR A 216 -4.60 31.67 -1.37
N GLY A 217 -5.37 32.10 -2.37
CA GLY A 217 -4.83 32.83 -3.51
C GLY A 217 -4.42 34.24 -3.11
N ASN A 218 -3.29 34.76 -3.64
CA ASN A 218 -2.89 36.15 -3.51
C ASN A 218 -3.14 36.95 -4.79
N ASP A 219 -2.95 38.28 -4.71
CA ASP A 219 -3.17 39.21 -5.84
C ASP A 219 -2.24 38.93 -7.04
N ASN A 220 -1.12 38.23 -6.85
CA ASN A 220 -0.20 37.83 -7.90
C ASN A 220 -0.62 36.50 -8.58
N GLY A 221 -1.73 35.93 -8.16
CA GLY A 221 -2.19 34.63 -8.64
C GLY A 221 -1.35 33.46 -8.13
N GLU A 222 -0.63 33.61 -7.01
CA GLU A 222 0.14 32.53 -6.36
C GLU A 222 -0.68 31.92 -5.23
N LEU A 223 -0.40 30.68 -4.87
CA LEU A 223 -0.99 29.98 -3.74
C LEU A 223 -0.16 30.24 -2.48
N VAL A 224 -0.74 30.85 -1.47
CA VAL A 224 -0.14 30.99 -0.13
C VAL A 224 -0.57 29.79 0.70
N ILE A 225 0.40 29.12 1.30
CA ILE A 225 0.25 27.95 2.15
C ILE A 225 0.64 28.34 3.56
N GLU A 226 -0.33 28.47 4.43
CA GLU A 226 -0.09 28.75 5.84
C GLU A 226 0.18 27.45 6.60
N THR A 227 1.15 27.47 7.49
CA THR A 227 1.47 26.36 8.36
C THR A 227 1.57 26.82 9.82
N ASN A 228 1.72 25.89 10.74
CA ASN A 228 2.01 26.20 12.14
C ASN A 228 3.40 26.86 12.37
N ASP A 229 4.25 26.95 11.34
CA ASP A 229 5.61 27.50 11.42
C ASP A 229 5.97 28.38 10.21
N GLY A 230 5.02 29.27 9.83
CA GLY A 230 5.20 30.27 8.77
C GLY A 230 4.44 29.97 7.49
N ASP A 231 4.53 30.94 6.57
CA ASP A 231 3.82 30.94 5.30
C ASP A 231 4.77 30.66 4.14
N TYR A 232 4.28 29.93 3.16
CA TYR A 232 5.01 29.53 1.97
C TYR A 232 4.23 29.90 0.72
N VAL A 233 4.91 30.06 -0.40
CA VAL A 233 4.28 30.40 -1.66
C VAL A 233 4.59 29.33 -2.69
N ALA A 234 3.54 28.82 -3.35
CA ALA A 234 3.63 27.84 -4.43
C ALA A 234 2.78 28.27 -5.62
N ASP A 235 2.97 27.60 -6.75
CA ASP A 235 2.14 27.75 -7.93
C ASP A 235 1.06 26.67 -8.00
N LEU A 236 1.35 25.51 -7.38
CA LEU A 236 0.49 24.32 -7.33
C LEU A 236 0.72 23.59 -6.00
N ALA A 237 -0.33 23.03 -5.40
CA ALA A 237 -0.23 22.09 -4.28
C ALA A 237 -0.85 20.75 -4.63
N VAL A 238 -0.19 19.64 -4.22
CA VAL A 238 -0.72 18.28 -4.35
C VAL A 238 -0.87 17.66 -2.97
N VAL A 239 -2.09 17.24 -2.64
CA VAL A 239 -2.43 16.67 -1.32
C VAL A 239 -2.27 15.16 -1.34
N CYS A 240 -1.37 14.65 -0.48
CA CYS A 240 -0.97 13.24 -0.36
C CYS A 240 -1.08 12.73 1.09
N THR A 241 -2.18 13.06 1.77
CA THR A 241 -2.38 12.86 3.21
C THR A 241 -2.99 11.49 3.58
N GLY A 242 -2.92 10.52 2.67
CA GLY A 242 -3.44 9.17 2.87
C GLY A 242 -4.81 8.94 2.27
N PHE A 243 -5.45 7.82 2.65
CA PHE A 243 -6.70 7.35 2.04
C PHE A 243 -7.75 7.00 3.07
N VAL A 244 -9.01 7.15 2.66
CA VAL A 244 -10.20 6.65 3.39
C VAL A 244 -10.98 5.68 2.52
N PRO A 245 -11.50 4.56 3.07
CA PRO A 245 -12.24 3.57 2.31
C PRO A 245 -13.59 4.12 1.81
N ASN A 246 -13.99 3.73 0.59
CA ASN A 246 -15.27 4.09 -0.02
C ASN A 246 -16.34 3.07 0.34
N THR A 247 -16.92 3.15 1.53
CA THR A 247 -17.78 2.11 2.10
C THR A 247 -19.14 2.60 2.56
N GLU A 248 -19.45 3.89 2.37
CA GLU A 248 -20.71 4.52 2.83
C GLU A 248 -21.97 3.78 2.36
N LEU A 249 -21.93 3.16 1.18
CA LEU A 249 -23.05 2.40 0.61
C LEU A 249 -23.48 1.21 1.47
N LEU A 250 -22.58 0.66 2.30
CA LEU A 250 -22.85 -0.47 3.20
C LEU A 250 -22.83 -0.10 4.69
N ARG A 251 -22.76 1.20 5.01
CA ARG A 251 -22.78 1.67 6.40
C ARG A 251 -24.06 1.21 7.11
N GLY A 252 -23.89 0.55 8.26
CA GLY A 252 -24.98 -0.02 9.05
C GLY A 252 -25.59 -1.31 8.50
N GLN A 253 -25.10 -1.83 7.37
CA GLN A 253 -25.54 -3.07 6.75
C GLN A 253 -24.54 -4.22 6.90
N VAL A 254 -23.26 -3.89 7.13
CA VAL A 254 -22.17 -4.83 7.43
C VAL A 254 -21.29 -4.28 8.54
N GLU A 255 -20.52 -5.15 9.18
CA GLU A 255 -19.55 -4.74 10.18
C GLU A 255 -18.39 -3.96 9.57
N MET A 256 -18.02 -2.85 10.22
CA MET A 256 -16.93 -1.97 9.81
C MET A 256 -16.01 -1.67 10.99
N ASP A 257 -14.75 -1.38 10.72
CA ASP A 257 -13.85 -0.88 11.74
C ASP A 257 -14.14 0.60 12.08
N ARG A 258 -13.40 1.15 13.05
CA ARG A 258 -13.55 2.55 13.47
C ARG A 258 -13.27 3.59 12.37
N HIS A 259 -12.57 3.21 11.30
CA HIS A 259 -12.21 4.06 10.16
C HIS A 259 -13.14 3.86 8.96
N GLY A 260 -14.16 2.99 9.10
CA GLY A 260 -15.14 2.70 8.07
C GLY A 260 -14.72 1.63 7.07
N ALA A 261 -13.58 0.96 7.25
CA ALA A 261 -13.21 -0.18 6.41
C ALA A 261 -14.05 -1.42 6.77
N ILE A 262 -14.52 -2.14 5.76
CA ILE A 262 -15.39 -3.30 5.95
C ILE A 262 -14.58 -4.45 6.57
N ILE A 263 -15.10 -5.04 7.65
CA ILE A 263 -14.51 -6.22 8.28
C ILE A 263 -14.87 -7.45 7.45
N ILE A 264 -13.85 -8.22 7.09
CA ILE A 264 -13.97 -9.46 6.33
C ILE A 264 -13.41 -10.64 7.12
N ASN A 265 -13.94 -11.83 6.83
CA ASN A 265 -13.40 -13.09 7.34
C ASN A 265 -12.26 -13.62 6.44
N ASP A 266 -11.73 -14.80 6.77
CA ASP A 266 -10.66 -15.46 5.99
C ASP A 266 -11.04 -15.80 4.54
N TYR A 267 -12.30 -15.67 4.16
CA TYR A 267 -12.82 -15.93 2.81
C TYR A 267 -13.23 -14.64 2.08
N VAL A 268 -12.76 -13.48 2.58
CA VAL A 268 -13.07 -12.13 2.11
C VAL A 268 -14.57 -11.80 2.11
N GLN A 269 -15.36 -12.55 2.88
CA GLN A 269 -16.79 -12.37 3.08
C GLN A 269 -17.03 -11.42 4.25
N THR A 270 -18.03 -10.55 4.13
CA THR A 270 -18.45 -9.62 5.19
C THR A 270 -19.32 -10.33 6.24
N SER A 271 -19.84 -9.59 7.23
CA SER A 271 -20.85 -10.10 8.15
C SER A 271 -22.19 -10.48 7.48
N ASN A 272 -22.43 -10.00 6.25
CA ASN A 272 -23.51 -10.48 5.39
C ASN A 272 -22.98 -11.56 4.44
N PRO A 273 -23.52 -12.80 4.44
CA PRO A 273 -22.99 -13.93 3.67
C PRO A 273 -23.14 -13.77 2.15
N ASP A 274 -23.91 -12.80 1.67
CA ASP A 274 -24.09 -12.52 0.26
C ASP A 274 -23.25 -11.35 -0.24
N ILE A 275 -22.47 -10.74 0.66
CA ILE A 275 -21.62 -9.58 0.35
C ILE A 275 -20.16 -9.88 0.67
N PHE A 276 -19.30 -9.67 -0.31
CA PHE A 276 -17.84 -9.76 -0.23
C PHE A 276 -17.25 -8.35 -0.33
N ALA A 277 -16.12 -8.11 0.32
CA ALA A 277 -15.40 -6.83 0.20
C ALA A 277 -13.91 -7.08 -0.01
N CYS A 278 -13.30 -6.31 -0.90
CA CYS A 278 -11.90 -6.51 -1.29
C CYS A 278 -11.20 -5.19 -1.65
N GLY A 279 -9.88 -5.22 -1.59
CA GLY A 279 -9.03 -4.06 -1.79
C GLY A 279 -9.17 -3.03 -0.67
N ASP A 280 -8.95 -1.77 -0.99
CA ASP A 280 -8.95 -0.66 -0.04
C ASP A 280 -10.32 -0.40 0.65
N ALA A 281 -11.37 -1.08 0.24
CA ALA A 281 -12.67 -1.02 0.91
C ALA A 281 -12.72 -1.86 2.20
N SER A 282 -11.76 -2.77 2.41
CA SER A 282 -11.77 -3.73 3.52
C SER A 282 -10.51 -3.70 4.37
N VAL A 283 -10.63 -4.21 5.60
CA VAL A 283 -9.47 -4.55 6.43
C VAL A 283 -8.89 -5.89 6.01
N VAL A 284 -7.61 -6.12 6.39
CA VAL A 284 -6.91 -7.37 6.15
C VAL A 284 -6.32 -7.91 7.44
N ASN A 285 -6.14 -9.23 7.57
CA ASN A 285 -5.35 -9.77 8.66
C ASN A 285 -3.87 -9.42 8.45
N PHE A 286 -3.30 -8.66 9.38
CA PHE A 286 -1.90 -8.26 9.35
C PHE A 286 -1.07 -9.27 10.15
N ASN A 287 -0.33 -10.10 9.44
CA ASN A 287 0.33 -11.28 10.01
C ASN A 287 1.33 -10.99 11.15
N PRO A 288 2.11 -9.88 11.12
CA PRO A 288 3.01 -9.57 12.22
C PRO A 288 2.32 -9.39 13.58
N THR A 289 1.08 -8.88 13.58
CA THR A 289 0.29 -8.68 14.80
C THR A 289 -0.77 -9.74 15.02
N GLY A 290 -1.15 -10.49 13.97
CA GLY A 290 -2.30 -11.41 13.97
C GLY A 290 -3.64 -10.70 14.13
N LYS A 291 -3.72 -9.39 13.88
CA LYS A 291 -4.92 -8.57 14.05
C LYS A 291 -5.34 -7.93 12.72
N PRO A 292 -6.64 -7.63 12.52
CA PRO A 292 -7.08 -6.84 11.38
C PRO A 292 -6.39 -5.46 11.34
N ALA A 293 -5.99 -5.03 10.15
CA ALA A 293 -5.42 -3.72 9.88
C ALA A 293 -5.90 -3.18 8.54
N TYR A 294 -5.99 -1.86 8.42
CA TYR A 294 -6.23 -1.21 7.15
C TYR A 294 -4.91 -1.05 6.40
N THR A 295 -4.79 -1.70 5.23
CA THR A 295 -3.54 -1.72 4.44
C THR A 295 -3.88 -1.57 2.96
N SER A 296 -3.78 -0.33 2.46
CA SER A 296 -4.10 0.04 1.08
C SER A 296 -2.92 -0.28 0.14
N LEU A 297 -2.87 -1.51 -0.38
CA LEU A 297 -1.86 -1.96 -1.34
C LEU A 297 -2.51 -2.67 -2.53
N ALA A 298 -2.06 -2.34 -3.74
CA ALA A 298 -2.55 -2.97 -4.97
C ALA A 298 -2.40 -4.50 -4.96
N THR A 299 -1.31 -5.02 -4.38
CA THR A 299 -1.07 -6.46 -4.23
C THR A 299 -2.10 -7.15 -3.32
N ASN A 300 -2.59 -6.47 -2.27
CA ASN A 300 -3.70 -6.96 -1.45
C ASN A 300 -4.99 -6.94 -2.26
N ALA A 301 -5.27 -5.85 -2.96
CA ALA A 301 -6.48 -5.69 -3.76
C ALA A 301 -6.61 -6.79 -4.83
N VAL A 302 -5.52 -7.08 -5.57
CA VAL A 302 -5.49 -8.16 -6.58
C VAL A 302 -5.78 -9.52 -5.93
N ARG A 303 -5.07 -9.89 -4.87
CA ARG A 303 -5.25 -11.19 -4.18
C ARG A 303 -6.64 -11.33 -3.58
N GLN A 304 -7.15 -10.29 -2.92
CA GLN A 304 -8.51 -10.30 -2.35
C GLN A 304 -9.58 -10.35 -3.45
N GLY A 305 -9.38 -9.64 -4.57
CA GLY A 305 -10.28 -9.72 -5.73
C GLY A 305 -10.39 -11.14 -6.27
N MET A 306 -9.25 -11.80 -6.51
CA MET A 306 -9.23 -13.21 -6.91
C MET A 306 -9.93 -14.12 -5.90
N LEU A 307 -9.65 -13.92 -4.60
CA LEU A 307 -10.30 -14.71 -3.54
C LEU A 307 -11.80 -14.44 -3.43
N ALA A 308 -12.25 -13.22 -3.63
CA ALA A 308 -13.66 -12.90 -3.71
C ALA A 308 -14.32 -13.66 -4.88
N GLY A 309 -13.67 -13.66 -6.05
CA GLY A 309 -14.14 -14.40 -7.21
C GLY A 309 -14.24 -15.92 -7.00
N ILE A 310 -13.30 -16.51 -6.25
CA ILE A 310 -13.35 -17.94 -5.86
C ILE A 310 -14.46 -18.18 -4.83
N ASN A 311 -14.53 -17.34 -3.81
CA ASN A 311 -15.31 -17.61 -2.61
C ASN A 311 -16.80 -17.21 -2.72
N VAL A 312 -17.22 -16.50 -3.78
CA VAL A 312 -18.66 -16.26 -4.04
C VAL A 312 -19.45 -17.54 -4.26
N PHE A 313 -18.78 -18.65 -4.59
CA PHE A 313 -19.36 -19.98 -4.77
C PHE A 313 -19.32 -20.87 -3.52
N GLY A 314 -18.70 -20.38 -2.45
CA GLY A 314 -18.53 -21.09 -1.18
C GLY A 314 -17.17 -20.77 -0.56
N ASN A 315 -16.93 -21.18 0.69
CA ASN A 315 -15.68 -20.97 1.39
C ASN A 315 -14.60 -21.93 0.89
N ILE A 316 -13.99 -21.64 -0.25
CA ILE A 316 -13.08 -22.54 -0.99
C ILE A 316 -11.63 -22.25 -0.61
N GLN A 317 -11.19 -20.97 -0.71
CA GLN A 317 -9.81 -20.60 -0.54
C GLN A 317 -9.65 -19.53 0.55
N ARG A 318 -8.87 -19.87 1.60
CA ARG A 318 -8.57 -18.93 2.68
C ARG A 318 -7.58 -17.85 2.24
N TYR A 319 -7.80 -16.65 2.75
CA TYR A 319 -6.85 -15.54 2.66
C TYR A 319 -5.76 -15.69 3.72
N MET A 320 -4.52 -15.65 3.30
CA MET A 320 -3.37 -15.83 4.18
C MET A 320 -2.92 -14.54 4.89
N GLY A 321 -3.66 -13.45 4.74
CA GLY A 321 -3.29 -12.15 5.30
C GLY A 321 -2.20 -11.42 4.52
N THR A 322 -1.59 -10.44 5.17
CA THR A 322 -0.56 -9.59 4.56
C THR A 322 0.55 -9.25 5.55
N GLN A 323 1.75 -8.96 5.05
CA GLN A 323 2.85 -8.35 5.77
C GLN A 323 3.07 -6.89 5.35
N ALA A 324 2.19 -6.35 4.50
CA ALA A 324 2.33 -5.02 3.92
C ALA A 324 3.66 -4.79 3.20
N THR A 325 4.14 -5.81 2.48
CA THR A 325 5.41 -5.74 1.76
C THR A 325 5.31 -4.76 0.59
N SER A 326 6.21 -3.81 0.53
CA SER A 326 6.25 -2.73 -0.46
C SER A 326 7.67 -2.29 -0.74
N ALA A 327 7.88 -1.67 -1.89
CA ALA A 327 9.16 -1.06 -2.25
C ALA A 327 8.93 0.20 -3.09
N MET A 328 9.90 1.11 -3.04
CA MET A 328 9.99 2.28 -3.92
C MET A 328 11.43 2.49 -4.37
N ASN A 329 11.59 3.11 -5.52
CA ASN A 329 12.85 3.69 -5.92
C ASN A 329 12.83 5.18 -5.57
N ILE A 330 13.93 5.71 -5.06
CA ILE A 330 14.06 7.12 -4.73
C ILE A 330 15.48 7.59 -5.04
N PHE A 331 15.61 8.44 -6.05
CA PHE A 331 16.90 8.93 -6.59
C PHE A 331 17.95 7.81 -6.80
N GLY A 332 17.50 6.70 -7.38
CA GLY A 332 18.36 5.56 -7.68
C GLY A 332 18.59 4.59 -6.51
N HIS A 333 18.04 4.86 -5.34
CA HIS A 333 18.08 3.93 -4.21
C HIS A 333 16.78 3.13 -4.13
N THR A 334 16.89 1.85 -3.86
CA THR A 334 15.78 0.98 -3.52
C THR A 334 15.51 1.04 -2.02
N LEU A 335 14.31 1.43 -1.65
CA LEU A 335 13.77 1.25 -0.32
C LEU A 335 12.74 0.13 -0.35
N ALA A 336 12.93 -0.91 0.45
CA ALA A 336 11.96 -1.99 0.60
C ALA A 336 11.59 -2.18 2.06
N SER A 337 10.32 -2.48 2.32
CA SER A 337 9.77 -2.62 3.66
C SER A 337 8.78 -3.77 3.73
N THR A 338 8.80 -4.52 4.83
CA THR A 338 7.84 -5.58 5.12
C THR A 338 7.59 -5.68 6.61
N GLY A 339 6.36 -5.91 7.03
CA GLY A 339 5.98 -6.05 8.44
C GLY A 339 6.02 -4.73 9.21
N LEU A 340 6.47 -4.78 10.46
CA LEU A 340 6.46 -3.69 11.41
C LEU A 340 7.80 -2.95 11.47
N THR A 341 7.76 -1.65 11.67
CA THR A 341 8.87 -0.88 12.25
C THR A 341 8.95 -1.15 13.75
N ILE A 342 10.09 -0.81 14.36
CA ILE A 342 10.25 -1.02 15.81
C ILE A 342 9.22 -0.21 16.61
N ASP A 343 8.92 1.01 16.16
CA ASP A 343 7.96 1.87 16.86
C ASP A 343 6.54 1.30 16.77
N HIS A 344 6.10 0.84 15.59
CA HIS A 344 4.80 0.21 15.44
C HIS A 344 4.69 -1.12 16.19
N ALA A 345 5.78 -1.89 16.31
CA ALA A 345 5.79 -3.10 17.12
C ALA A 345 5.57 -2.77 18.61
N LYS A 346 6.24 -1.74 19.12
CA LYS A 346 6.06 -1.26 20.50
C LYS A 346 4.67 -0.68 20.73
N GLU A 347 4.16 0.13 19.80
CA GLU A 347 2.78 0.67 19.85
C GLU A 347 1.72 -0.44 19.87
N ALA A 348 1.99 -1.56 19.18
CA ALA A 348 1.16 -2.76 19.22
C ALA A 348 1.26 -3.56 20.54
N GLY A 349 2.10 -3.09 21.49
CA GLY A 349 2.32 -3.72 22.81
C GLY A 349 3.24 -4.93 22.78
N MET A 350 4.05 -5.09 21.72
CA MET A 350 4.99 -6.22 21.61
C MET A 350 6.30 -5.93 22.34
N ASP A 351 6.86 -6.95 22.98
CA ASP A 351 8.25 -6.90 23.47
C ASP A 351 9.20 -7.09 22.29
N ALA A 352 9.37 -6.04 21.50
CA ALA A 352 10.15 -6.04 20.28
C ALA A 352 11.51 -5.36 20.44
N ASP A 353 12.47 -5.83 19.66
CA ASP A 353 13.77 -5.19 19.49
C ASP A 353 14.17 -5.17 18.00
N GLN A 354 15.22 -4.43 17.70
CA GLN A 354 15.75 -4.24 16.36
C GLN A 354 17.27 -4.38 16.36
N VAL A 355 17.78 -4.88 15.26
CA VAL A 355 19.20 -4.77 14.88
C VAL A 355 19.30 -4.07 13.53
N THR A 356 20.40 -3.36 13.35
CA THR A 356 20.72 -2.70 12.08
C THR A 356 22.01 -3.30 11.54
N PHE A 357 21.95 -3.88 10.35
CA PHE A 357 23.11 -4.30 9.58
C PHE A 357 23.51 -3.16 8.64
N GLU A 358 24.79 -2.81 8.64
CA GLU A 358 25.41 -1.93 7.65
C GLU A 358 26.58 -2.67 7.02
N GLY A 359 26.55 -2.77 5.70
CA GLY A 359 27.55 -3.51 4.94
C GLY A 359 27.36 -3.29 3.45
N THR A 360 27.79 -4.23 2.65
CA THR A 360 27.63 -4.22 1.19
C THR A 360 26.80 -5.42 0.74
N TRP A 361 26.14 -5.30 -0.43
CA TRP A 361 25.30 -6.39 -0.94
C TRP A 361 26.12 -7.57 -1.50
N ARG A 362 27.41 -7.36 -1.83
CA ARG A 362 28.35 -8.40 -2.26
C ARG A 362 29.77 -8.00 -1.85
N PRO A 363 30.77 -8.90 -1.98
CA PRO A 363 32.14 -8.66 -1.50
C PRO A 363 32.77 -7.38 -2.06
N THR A 364 33.49 -6.65 -1.20
CA THR A 364 34.13 -5.36 -1.56
C THR A 364 35.30 -5.49 -2.54
N TYR A 365 35.81 -6.71 -2.75
CA TYR A 365 36.83 -6.96 -3.78
C TYR A 365 36.25 -7.06 -5.20
N MET A 366 34.91 -7.07 -5.34
CA MET A 366 34.26 -7.05 -6.65
C MET A 366 34.40 -5.65 -7.28
N PRO A 367 34.40 -5.54 -8.64
CA PRO A 367 34.60 -4.26 -9.32
C PRO A 367 33.59 -3.16 -8.97
N THR A 368 32.38 -3.56 -8.62
CA THR A 368 31.32 -2.66 -8.14
C THR A 368 30.62 -3.28 -6.96
N THR A 369 30.26 -2.49 -5.98
CA THR A 369 29.38 -2.87 -4.86
C THR A 369 28.78 -1.61 -4.28
N ASP A 370 27.60 -1.71 -3.68
CA ASP A 370 26.88 -0.60 -3.08
C ASP A 370 26.63 -0.90 -1.60
N ASP A 371 26.55 0.15 -0.82
CA ASP A 371 26.22 0.05 0.59
C ASP A 371 24.77 -0.44 0.77
N LEU A 372 24.58 -1.26 1.79
CA LEU A 372 23.31 -1.84 2.17
C LEU A 372 23.05 -1.63 3.66
N THR A 373 21.90 -1.08 3.97
CA THR A 373 21.39 -0.99 5.34
C THR A 373 20.14 -1.86 5.49
N ILE A 374 20.10 -2.69 6.53
CA ILE A 374 18.93 -3.50 6.88
C ILE A 374 18.59 -3.28 8.34
N ASN A 375 17.36 -2.86 8.62
CA ASN A 375 16.76 -2.93 9.95
C ASN A 375 15.93 -4.21 10.04
N LEU A 376 16.20 -5.08 11.00
CA LEU A 376 15.43 -6.29 11.28
C LEU A 376 14.76 -6.16 12.64
N VAL A 377 13.44 -6.21 12.65
CA VAL A 377 12.60 -6.13 13.85
C VAL A 377 12.11 -7.52 14.24
N TYR A 378 12.23 -7.88 15.50
CA TYR A 378 11.83 -9.18 16.01
C TYR A 378 11.21 -9.08 17.42
N ASN A 379 10.41 -10.08 17.77
CA ASN A 379 9.85 -10.24 19.12
C ASN A 379 10.88 -10.90 20.02
N ARG A 380 11.19 -10.30 21.18
CA ARG A 380 12.22 -10.82 22.11
C ARG A 380 11.81 -12.10 22.83
N GLN A 381 10.51 -12.30 23.07
CA GLN A 381 10.01 -13.45 23.83
C GLN A 381 10.07 -14.74 23.00
N ASN A 382 9.51 -14.73 21.80
CA ASN A 382 9.41 -15.89 20.92
C ASN A 382 10.38 -15.84 19.72
N ARG A 383 11.21 -14.79 19.63
CA ARG A 383 12.23 -14.56 18.60
C ARG A 383 11.72 -14.51 17.16
N ARG A 384 10.37 -14.44 16.95
CA ARG A 384 9.75 -14.31 15.61
C ARG A 384 10.12 -13.00 14.94
N ILE A 385 10.34 -13.05 13.64
CA ILE A 385 10.56 -11.89 12.81
C ILE A 385 9.24 -11.13 12.67
N LEU A 386 9.28 -9.83 12.95
CA LEU A 386 8.11 -8.94 12.88
C LEU A 386 8.15 -8.00 11.68
N GLY A 387 9.34 -7.66 11.18
CA GLY A 387 9.49 -6.76 10.06
C GLY A 387 10.93 -6.51 9.67
N ALA A 388 11.13 -5.91 8.50
CA ALA A 388 12.42 -5.43 8.05
C ALA A 388 12.28 -4.24 7.08
N GLN A 389 13.31 -3.38 7.07
CA GLN A 389 13.48 -2.31 6.11
C GLN A 389 14.87 -2.44 5.48
N LEU A 390 14.95 -2.38 4.16
CA LEU A 390 16.17 -2.50 3.38
C LEU A 390 16.36 -1.23 2.53
N PHE A 391 17.58 -0.71 2.50
CA PHE A 391 17.90 0.49 1.75
C PHE A 391 19.29 0.36 1.09
N SER A 392 19.36 0.54 -0.24
CA SER A 392 20.61 0.41 -1.02
C SER A 392 20.46 1.07 -2.40
N GLU A 393 21.57 1.45 -3.04
CA GLU A 393 21.58 1.74 -4.49
C GLU A 393 21.40 0.45 -5.32
N HIS A 394 21.75 -0.70 -4.77
CA HIS A 394 21.44 -1.99 -5.37
C HIS A 394 19.95 -2.33 -5.23
N GLU A 395 19.40 -3.08 -6.20
CA GLU A 395 18.01 -3.58 -6.14
C GLU A 395 17.87 -4.64 -5.03
N VAL A 396 17.24 -4.27 -3.92
CA VAL A 396 17.03 -5.13 -2.73
C VAL A 396 15.55 -5.44 -2.48
N ALA A 397 14.65 -5.04 -3.38
CA ALA A 397 13.20 -5.24 -3.19
C ALA A 397 12.83 -6.72 -3.09
N GLN A 398 13.50 -7.58 -3.88
CA GLN A 398 13.23 -9.03 -3.83
C GLN A 398 13.64 -9.67 -2.51
N SER A 399 14.62 -9.11 -1.79
CA SER A 399 15.01 -9.59 -0.47
C SER A 399 13.94 -9.33 0.58
N ALA A 400 13.15 -8.26 0.45
CA ALA A 400 11.99 -8.03 1.30
C ALA A 400 10.92 -9.13 1.13
N ASN A 401 10.79 -9.73 -0.08
CA ASN A 401 9.91 -10.88 -0.29
C ASN A 401 10.36 -12.11 0.52
N ALA A 402 11.66 -12.37 0.65
CA ALA A 402 12.17 -13.45 1.48
C ALA A 402 11.80 -13.25 2.97
N ILE A 403 11.95 -12.03 3.48
CA ILE A 403 11.51 -11.69 4.85
C ILE A 403 9.99 -11.77 4.98
N SER A 404 9.22 -11.34 3.97
CA SER A 404 7.76 -11.48 3.95
C SER A 404 7.33 -12.94 4.09
N ILE A 405 7.99 -13.87 3.38
CA ILE A 405 7.75 -15.32 3.50
C ILE A 405 8.14 -15.80 4.90
N ALA A 406 9.26 -15.33 5.45
CA ALA A 406 9.68 -15.69 6.79
C ALA A 406 8.65 -15.27 7.86
N ILE A 407 8.11 -14.05 7.76
CA ILE A 407 7.03 -13.57 8.64
C ILE A 407 5.76 -14.41 8.45
N GLN A 408 5.37 -14.69 7.20
CA GLN A 408 4.21 -15.52 6.86
C GLN A 408 4.29 -16.90 7.51
N ASN A 409 5.47 -17.50 7.49
CA ASN A 409 5.74 -18.82 8.07
C ASN A 409 6.09 -18.78 9.58
N ARG A 410 6.00 -17.60 10.20
CA ARG A 410 6.34 -17.38 11.61
C ARG A 410 7.77 -17.76 11.97
N ASN A 411 8.70 -17.64 11.03
CA ASN A 411 10.11 -17.91 11.26
C ASN A 411 10.70 -16.97 12.32
N THR A 412 11.72 -17.50 13.01
CA THR A 412 12.48 -16.80 14.03
C THR A 412 13.76 -16.18 13.45
N ILE A 413 14.42 -15.32 14.23
CA ILE A 413 15.76 -14.83 13.90
C ILE A 413 16.78 -15.99 13.84
N ASP A 414 16.57 -17.08 14.60
CA ASP A 414 17.43 -18.27 14.57
C ASP A 414 17.28 -19.03 13.25
N ASP A 415 16.05 -19.17 12.75
CA ASP A 415 15.79 -19.79 11.45
C ASP A 415 16.47 -18.98 10.33
N LEU A 416 16.27 -17.66 10.31
CA LEU A 416 16.82 -16.78 9.26
C LEU A 416 18.36 -16.73 9.34
N ALA A 417 18.95 -16.81 10.53
CA ALA A 417 20.40 -16.75 10.72
C ALA A 417 21.17 -17.88 10.02
N PHE A 418 20.51 -19.03 9.78
CA PHE A 418 21.17 -20.23 9.27
C PHE A 418 20.40 -20.93 8.13
N VAL A 419 19.29 -20.33 7.63
CA VAL A 419 18.62 -20.87 6.45
C VAL A 419 19.57 -20.87 5.26
N ASP A 420 19.48 -21.93 4.45
CA ASP A 420 20.29 -22.05 3.24
C ASP A 420 19.96 -20.93 2.25
N MET A 421 20.97 -20.18 1.85
CA MET A 421 20.90 -19.13 0.83
C MET A 421 22.04 -19.31 -0.17
N LEU A 422 21.82 -18.86 -1.40
CA LEU A 422 22.83 -18.96 -2.45
C LEU A 422 24.11 -18.22 -2.06
N PHE A 423 25.23 -18.72 -2.56
CA PHE A 423 26.51 -18.00 -2.57
C PHE A 423 27.19 -18.07 -3.93
N ASN A 424 27.56 -16.91 -4.40
CA ASN A 424 28.57 -16.72 -5.44
C ASN A 424 29.05 -15.27 -5.33
N PRO A 425 30.39 -14.98 -5.43
CA PRO A 425 30.90 -13.63 -5.26
C PRO A 425 30.29 -12.56 -6.19
N ASN A 426 29.67 -12.97 -7.28
CA ASN A 426 28.90 -12.03 -8.13
C ASN A 426 27.62 -11.54 -7.48
N PHE A 427 27.07 -12.28 -6.52
CA PHE A 427 25.75 -12.06 -5.97
C PHE A 427 25.74 -11.86 -4.45
N ASP A 428 26.72 -12.40 -3.71
CA ASP A 428 26.70 -12.38 -2.27
C ASP A 428 28.05 -12.71 -1.63
N ASP A 429 28.15 -12.53 -0.30
CA ASP A 429 29.14 -13.14 0.57
C ASP A 429 28.75 -14.58 0.95
N PRO A 430 29.68 -15.41 1.51
CA PRO A 430 29.36 -16.79 1.97
C PRO A 430 28.19 -16.89 2.94
N PHE A 431 27.89 -15.83 3.70
CA PHE A 431 26.63 -15.62 4.37
C PHE A 431 25.90 -14.45 3.71
N ASN A 432 24.68 -14.69 3.25
CA ASN A 432 23.82 -13.65 2.74
C ASN A 432 23.59 -12.56 3.80
N TYR A 433 23.47 -11.31 3.39
CA TYR A 433 23.22 -10.20 4.32
C TYR A 433 21.96 -10.39 5.18
N LEU A 434 20.96 -11.17 4.72
CA LEU A 434 19.79 -11.54 5.55
C LEU A 434 20.17 -12.50 6.66
N ASN A 435 21.09 -13.47 6.40
CA ASN A 435 21.65 -14.31 7.46
C ASN A 435 22.44 -13.45 8.46
N LEU A 436 23.27 -12.53 7.96
CA LEU A 436 24.14 -11.69 8.79
C LEU A 436 23.35 -10.81 9.75
N VAL A 437 22.29 -10.12 9.29
CA VAL A 437 21.46 -9.32 10.17
C VAL A 437 20.73 -10.16 11.22
N ALA A 438 20.28 -11.37 10.85
CA ALA A 438 19.66 -12.29 11.79
C ALA A 438 20.65 -12.83 12.81
N GLN A 439 21.89 -13.15 12.41
CA GLN A 439 22.97 -13.57 13.33
C GLN A 439 23.28 -12.46 14.34
N GLN A 440 23.28 -11.18 13.94
CA GLN A 440 23.43 -10.07 14.87
C GLN A 440 22.28 -10.01 15.90
N ALA A 441 21.05 -10.30 15.49
CA ALA A 441 19.91 -10.37 16.40
C ALA A 441 20.04 -11.53 17.38
N VAL A 442 20.43 -12.72 16.91
CA VAL A 442 20.71 -13.89 17.75
C VAL A 442 21.80 -13.59 18.78
N GLU A 443 22.94 -13.02 18.33
CA GLU A 443 24.04 -12.66 19.22
C GLU A 443 23.61 -11.64 20.29
N LYS A 444 22.79 -10.64 19.90
CA LYS A 444 22.24 -9.64 20.83
C LYS A 444 21.41 -10.29 21.93
N GLU A 445 20.55 -11.25 21.59
CA GLU A 445 19.72 -11.96 22.56
C GLU A 445 20.54 -12.93 23.44
N VAL A 446 21.52 -13.62 22.87
CA VAL A 446 22.46 -14.46 23.65
C VAL A 446 23.23 -13.64 24.69
N LYS A 447 23.75 -12.46 24.32
CA LYS A 447 24.42 -11.54 25.25
C LYS A 447 23.51 -11.06 26.39
N ARG A 448 22.20 -11.08 26.19
CA ARG A 448 21.19 -10.75 27.23
C ARG A 448 20.80 -11.94 28.11
N GLY A 449 21.33 -13.10 27.80
CA GLY A 449 20.99 -14.34 28.51
C GLY A 449 19.70 -15.01 28.03
N ASN A 450 19.15 -14.55 26.91
CA ASN A 450 17.94 -15.12 26.29
C ASN A 450 18.34 -16.27 25.34
N ASN A 451 18.69 -17.40 25.91
CA ASN A 451 19.14 -18.61 25.21
C ASN A 451 17.99 -19.61 25.00
N HIS A 452 16.84 -19.14 24.48
CA HIS A 452 15.74 -20.07 24.22
C HIS A 452 16.12 -21.13 23.17
N PRO A 453 15.61 -22.35 23.30
CA PRO A 453 15.80 -23.39 22.29
C PRO A 453 15.25 -22.87 20.95
N ARG A 454 15.98 -23.19 19.90
CA ARG A 454 15.60 -22.84 18.54
C ARG A 454 14.27 -23.51 18.18
N LEU A 455 13.31 -22.72 17.76
CA LEU A 455 12.09 -23.24 17.15
C LEU A 455 12.39 -23.50 15.69
N THR A 456 12.17 -24.71 15.22
CA THR A 456 12.25 -25.01 13.79
C THR A 456 11.07 -24.41 13.04
N ALA A 457 11.29 -23.95 11.82
CA ALA A 457 10.24 -23.39 10.97
C ALA A 457 9.03 -24.35 10.89
N GLY A 458 7.83 -23.82 11.13
CA GLY A 458 6.59 -24.58 11.04
C GLY A 458 6.14 -25.31 12.29
N ILE A 459 6.91 -25.30 13.39
CA ILE A 459 6.46 -25.84 14.68
C ILE A 459 5.82 -24.70 15.47
N ASP A 460 4.51 -24.78 15.70
CA ASP A 460 3.82 -23.88 16.61
C ASP A 460 4.15 -24.31 18.06
N PRO A 461 4.81 -23.45 18.87
CA PRO A 461 5.12 -23.80 20.25
C PRO A 461 3.85 -24.05 21.10
N ASP A 462 2.70 -23.52 20.65
CA ASP A 462 1.42 -23.75 21.32
C ASP A 462 0.74 -25.07 20.89
N SER A 463 1.28 -25.76 19.87
CA SER A 463 0.74 -27.06 19.42
C SER A 463 1.25 -28.26 20.24
N GLU A 464 2.37 -28.10 20.97
CA GLU A 464 2.88 -29.16 21.85
C GLU A 464 2.18 -29.24 23.23
N ALA A 465 1.33 -28.26 23.56
CA ALA A 465 0.65 -28.22 24.85
C ALA A 465 -0.63 -29.08 24.90
N THR A 466 -1.02 -29.76 23.82
CA THR A 466 -2.28 -30.53 23.74
C THR A 466 -2.11 -32.03 23.58
N GLU A 467 -0.88 -32.59 23.64
CA GLU A 467 -0.67 -34.03 23.59
C GLU A 467 -0.10 -34.60 24.89
N THR A 468 -0.63 -34.24 26.03
CA THR A 468 -0.51 -35.00 27.27
C THR A 468 -1.84 -35.00 28.00
N ASP A 469 -2.70 -35.95 27.58
CA ASP A 469 -3.53 -36.80 28.47
C ASP A 469 -4.20 -37.94 27.66
#